data_8cf40e8c04788ec85a2dfca50282a732
#
_entry.id   8cf40e8c04788ec85a2dfca50282a732
#
_cell.length_a   1.000
_cell.length_b   1.000
_cell.length_c   1.000
_cell.angle_alpha   90.00
_cell.angle_beta   90.00
_cell.angle_gamma   90.00
#
_symmetry.space_group_name_H-M   'P 1'
#
loop_
_entity.id
_entity.type
_entity.pdbx_description
1 polymer ?
#
loop_
_entity_poly.entity_id
_entity_poly.type
_entity_poly.pdbx_seq_one_letter_code
_entity_poly.pdbx_strand_id
1 'polypeptide(L)'
;GGVNLTNAPQIAGRKVPIGDLAKFSNRDIDAFELASAFLHCLADNLMGWHKSDGPRSYIRSWRGFCDMIGQPIEVSLQGNRLTGRCTSIDDEGVLILEDVTGMSHRITTGDVHIMKTPYDENSSATDV
;
A
#
# COMPACT_ATOMS: atom_id res chain seq x y z
N GLY A 1 -1.12 13.48 5.46
CA GLY A 1 -1.88 12.21 5.51
C GLY A 1 -3.08 12.34 6.43
N GLY A 2 -4.03 11.41 6.30
CA GLY A 2 -5.22 11.36 7.14
C GLY A 2 -5.65 9.91 7.34
N VAL A 3 -6.29 9.64 8.48
CA VAL A 3 -6.86 8.33 8.82
C VAL A 3 -8.32 8.53 9.19
N ASN A 4 -9.20 7.74 8.58
CA ASN A 4 -10.61 7.72 8.97
C ASN A 4 -10.76 6.87 10.24
N LEU A 5 -11.26 7.48 11.30
CA LEU A 5 -11.50 6.77 12.57
C LEU A 5 -12.82 6.02 12.52
N THR A 6 -13.89 6.72 12.15
CA THR A 6 -15.25 6.20 12.05
C THR A 6 -15.96 6.79 10.83
N ASN A 7 -17.04 6.15 10.40
CA ASN A 7 -17.96 6.69 9.39
C ASN A 7 -17.26 7.15 8.10
N ALA A 8 -16.35 6.33 7.58
CA ALA A 8 -15.69 6.64 6.31
C ALA A 8 -16.72 6.92 5.21
N PRO A 9 -16.56 8.01 4.44
CA PRO A 9 -17.52 8.39 3.41
C PRO A 9 -17.58 7.32 2.32
N GLN A 10 -18.79 7.01 1.86
CA GLN A 10 -19.00 6.16 0.70
C GLN A 10 -18.99 7.05 -0.55
N ILE A 11 -18.01 6.86 -1.42
CA ILE A 11 -17.89 7.63 -2.67
C ILE A 11 -18.19 6.70 -3.83
N ALA A 12 -19.29 7.00 -4.54
CA ALA A 12 -19.67 6.24 -5.72
C ALA A 12 -18.60 6.29 -6.82
N GLY A 13 -18.40 5.18 -7.52
CA GLY A 13 -17.46 5.10 -8.66
C GLY A 13 -15.98 4.92 -8.28
N ARG A 14 -15.63 4.81 -7.00
CA ARG A 14 -14.26 4.45 -6.62
C ARG A 14 -14.01 2.96 -6.85
N LYS A 15 -12.86 2.65 -7.46
CA LYS A 15 -12.39 1.27 -7.64
C LYS A 15 -12.02 0.56 -6.33
N VAL A 16 -11.58 1.33 -5.31
CA VAL A 16 -11.20 0.82 -3.99
C VAL A 16 -12.11 1.48 -2.94
N PRO A 17 -12.79 0.70 -2.10
CA PRO A 17 -13.65 1.24 -1.05
C PRO A 17 -12.82 2.00 -0.02
N ILE A 18 -13.45 3.00 0.62
CA ILE A 18 -12.87 3.72 1.74
C ILE A 18 -13.29 2.99 3.02
N GLY A 19 -12.32 2.64 3.84
CA GLY A 19 -12.54 2.05 5.15
C GLY A 19 -12.28 3.03 6.30
N ASP A 20 -12.63 2.59 7.49
CA ASP A 20 -12.28 3.26 8.75
C ASP A 20 -11.79 2.26 9.80
N LEU A 21 -11.05 2.76 10.78
CA LEU A 21 -10.42 1.91 11.79
C LEU A 21 -11.45 1.24 12.72
N ALA A 22 -12.56 1.89 13.02
CA ALA A 22 -13.57 1.33 13.93
C ALA A 22 -14.15 0.02 13.39
N LYS A 23 -14.37 -0.07 12.07
CA LYS A 23 -14.84 -1.31 11.42
C LYS A 23 -13.84 -2.45 11.52
N PHE A 24 -12.53 -2.16 11.41
CA PHE A 24 -11.50 -3.18 11.49
C PHE A 24 -11.17 -3.60 12.91
N SER A 25 -11.18 -2.66 13.86
CA SER A 25 -10.82 -2.92 15.26
C SER A 25 -11.98 -3.44 16.10
N ASN A 26 -13.21 -3.35 15.60
CA ASN A 26 -14.45 -3.65 16.31
C ASN A 26 -14.58 -2.90 17.64
N ARG A 27 -14.01 -1.71 17.74
CA ARG A 27 -14.09 -0.79 18.87
C ARG A 27 -14.02 0.65 18.42
N ASP A 28 -14.52 1.55 19.22
CA ASP A 28 -14.28 2.98 19.05
C ASP A 28 -12.80 3.30 19.31
N ILE A 29 -12.24 4.13 18.47
CA ILE A 29 -10.84 4.57 18.59
C ILE A 29 -10.86 6.07 18.85
N ASP A 30 -10.28 6.46 19.97
CA ASP A 30 -10.10 7.86 20.31
C ASP A 30 -8.98 8.49 19.48
N ALA A 31 -9.24 9.68 18.95
CA ALA A 31 -8.30 10.38 18.07
C ALA A 31 -6.98 10.73 18.79
N PHE A 32 -7.05 11.06 20.06
CA PHE A 32 -5.88 11.38 20.88
C PHE A 32 -5.05 10.11 21.18
N GLU A 33 -5.71 9.00 21.49
CA GLU A 33 -5.05 7.70 21.67
C GLU A 33 -4.27 7.31 20.41
N LEU A 34 -4.91 7.39 19.24
CA LEU A 34 -4.25 7.07 17.97
C LEU A 34 -3.09 8.01 17.66
N ALA A 35 -3.28 9.32 17.84
CA ALA A 35 -2.25 10.32 17.59
C ALA A 35 -1.04 10.10 18.52
N SER A 36 -1.28 9.82 19.79
CA SER A 36 -0.23 9.54 20.76
C SER A 36 0.56 8.29 20.39
N ALA A 37 -0.12 7.19 20.06
CA ALA A 37 0.52 5.96 19.62
C ALA A 37 1.35 6.18 18.34
N PHE A 38 0.80 6.90 17.37
CA PHE A 38 1.52 7.24 16.15
C PHE A 38 2.78 8.04 16.41
N LEU A 39 2.71 9.08 17.28
CA LEU A 39 3.86 9.92 17.59
C LEU A 39 4.95 9.14 18.34
N HIS A 40 4.60 8.24 19.26
CA HIS A 40 5.56 7.38 19.93
C HIS A 40 6.27 6.45 18.93
N CYS A 41 5.51 5.74 18.10
CA CYS A 41 6.08 4.88 17.06
C CYS A 41 6.96 5.66 16.08
N LEU A 42 6.55 6.86 15.68
CA LEU A 42 7.33 7.72 14.79
C LEU A 42 8.65 8.14 15.46
N ALA A 43 8.62 8.58 16.70
CA ALA A 43 9.81 8.96 17.46
C ALA A 43 10.80 7.80 17.58
N ASP A 44 10.33 6.61 17.96
CA ASP A 44 11.16 5.41 18.08
C ASP A 44 11.80 5.03 16.73
N ASN A 45 11.03 5.09 15.66
CA ASN A 45 11.53 4.82 14.32
C ASN A 45 12.58 5.85 13.87
N LEU A 46 12.36 7.15 14.12
CA LEU A 46 13.31 8.20 13.78
C LEU A 46 14.62 8.07 14.58
N MET A 47 14.53 7.71 15.85
CA MET A 47 15.72 7.41 16.65
C MET A 47 16.48 6.19 16.13
N GLY A 48 15.78 5.16 15.68
CA GLY A 48 16.36 3.97 15.06
C GLY A 48 17.02 4.26 13.72
N TRP A 49 16.45 5.19 12.94
CA TRP A 49 16.95 5.56 11.62
C TRP A 49 18.42 5.98 11.61
N HIS A 50 18.84 6.74 12.62
CA HIS A 50 20.23 7.20 12.73
C HIS A 50 21.20 6.13 13.24
N LYS A 51 20.71 5.05 13.82
CA LYS A 51 21.52 3.99 14.45
C LYS A 51 21.71 2.75 13.60
N SER A 52 20.92 2.60 12.54
CA SER A 52 20.91 1.39 11.70
C SER A 52 21.37 1.68 10.27
N ASP A 53 21.21 0.69 9.39
CA ASP A 53 21.41 0.80 7.93
C ASP A 53 20.59 1.90 7.24
N GLY A 54 20.03 2.84 7.98
CA GLY A 54 19.20 3.92 7.47
C GLY A 54 17.90 3.41 6.83
N PRO A 55 17.54 3.93 5.64
CA PRO A 55 16.29 3.58 4.97
C PRO A 55 16.10 2.10 4.67
N ARG A 56 17.18 1.37 4.43
CA ARG A 56 17.14 -0.02 3.95
C ARG A 56 16.44 -0.97 4.91
N SER A 57 16.68 -0.84 6.21
CA SER A 57 16.04 -1.69 7.21
C SER A 57 14.53 -1.48 7.26
N TYR A 58 14.08 -0.25 7.10
CA TYR A 58 12.65 0.11 7.06
C TYR A 58 11.99 -0.37 5.78
N ILE A 59 12.67 -0.23 4.64
CA ILE A 59 12.17 -0.76 3.36
C ILE A 59 12.01 -2.28 3.42
N ARG A 60 12.96 -3.00 4.01
CA ARG A 60 12.84 -4.46 4.19
C ARG A 60 11.66 -4.84 5.08
N SER A 61 11.47 -4.14 6.19
CA SER A 61 10.31 -4.38 7.07
C SER A 61 8.99 -4.07 6.38
N TRP A 62 8.90 -2.93 5.69
CA TRP A 62 7.71 -2.52 4.95
C TRP A 62 7.38 -3.48 3.80
N ARG A 63 8.39 -4.01 3.12
CA ARG A 63 8.24 -4.98 2.02
C ARG A 63 7.43 -6.21 2.44
N GLY A 64 7.56 -6.65 3.69
CA GLY A 64 6.79 -7.75 4.26
C GLY A 64 5.28 -7.46 4.39
N PHE A 65 4.86 -6.19 4.34
CA PHE A 65 3.45 -5.75 4.39
C PHE A 65 2.94 -5.27 3.02
N CYS A 66 3.76 -5.39 1.97
CA CYS A 66 3.43 -4.87 0.66
C CYS A 66 2.67 -5.91 -0.18
N ASP A 67 1.33 -5.83 -0.19
CA ASP A 67 0.46 -6.74 -0.93
C ASP A 67 0.62 -6.65 -2.45
N MET A 68 1.27 -5.61 -2.93
CA MET A 68 1.47 -5.38 -4.36
C MET A 68 2.49 -6.34 -4.98
N ILE A 69 3.44 -6.87 -4.19
CA ILE A 69 4.47 -7.79 -4.69
C ILE A 69 3.82 -9.08 -5.17
N GLY A 70 4.14 -9.48 -6.39
CA GLY A 70 3.55 -10.63 -7.06
C GLY A 70 2.25 -10.34 -7.81
N GLN A 71 1.66 -9.15 -7.65
CA GLN A 71 0.41 -8.77 -8.28
C GLN A 71 0.61 -8.13 -9.66
N PRO A 72 -0.37 -8.29 -10.57
CA PRO A 72 -0.41 -7.48 -11.78
C PRO A 72 -0.73 -6.03 -11.41
N ILE A 73 0.08 -5.11 -11.93
CA ILE A 73 -0.06 -3.68 -11.66
C ILE A 73 -0.04 -2.86 -12.94
N GLU A 74 -0.67 -1.71 -12.88
CA GLU A 74 -0.56 -0.64 -13.86
C GLU A 74 0.16 0.54 -13.21
N VAL A 75 1.17 1.06 -13.89
CA VAL A 75 1.88 2.28 -13.48
C VAL A 75 1.60 3.38 -14.48
N SER A 76 1.10 4.50 -14.01
CA SER A 76 0.87 5.71 -14.81
C SER A 76 2.02 6.69 -14.57
N LEU A 77 2.76 7.03 -15.62
CA LEU A 77 3.88 7.94 -15.58
C LEU A 77 3.75 8.97 -16.71
N GLN A 78 3.52 10.23 -16.37
CA GLN A 78 3.46 11.35 -17.33
C GLN A 78 2.55 11.08 -18.55
N GLY A 79 1.38 10.44 -18.31
CA GLY A 79 0.43 10.12 -19.37
C GLY A 79 0.69 8.79 -20.10
N ASN A 80 1.84 8.16 -19.87
CA ASN A 80 2.11 6.81 -20.36
C ASN A 80 1.66 5.78 -19.32
N ARG A 81 1.20 4.62 -19.77
CA ARG A 81 0.84 3.49 -18.93
C ARG A 81 1.76 2.32 -19.20
N LEU A 82 2.28 1.76 -18.13
CA LEU A 82 3.07 0.53 -18.16
C LEU A 82 2.36 -0.52 -17.32
N THR A 83 2.12 -1.68 -17.90
CA THR A 83 1.46 -2.80 -17.21
C THR A 83 2.41 -3.98 -17.10
N GLY A 84 2.32 -4.69 -16.00
CA GLY A 84 3.15 -5.87 -15.75
C GLY A 84 2.90 -6.44 -14.35
N ARG A 85 3.81 -7.28 -13.91
CA ARG A 85 3.82 -7.85 -12.56
C ARG A 85 4.82 -7.10 -11.69
N CYS A 86 4.42 -6.69 -10.50
CA CYS A 86 5.36 -6.21 -9.49
C CYS A 86 6.16 -7.42 -8.97
N THR A 87 7.41 -7.54 -9.34
CA THR A 87 8.25 -8.68 -8.92
C THR A 87 8.93 -8.42 -7.58
N SER A 88 9.30 -7.18 -7.31
CA SER A 88 9.93 -6.81 -6.04
C SER A 88 9.92 -5.30 -5.81
N ILE A 89 10.37 -4.92 -4.63
CA ILE A 89 10.82 -3.56 -4.30
C ILE A 89 12.24 -3.72 -3.76
N ASP A 90 13.19 -3.01 -4.34
CA ASP A 90 14.60 -3.13 -3.94
C ASP A 90 14.90 -2.44 -2.61
N ASP A 91 16.14 -2.53 -2.15
CA ASP A 91 16.58 -1.94 -0.86
C ASP A 91 16.65 -0.41 -0.88
N GLU A 92 16.46 0.21 -2.04
CA GLU A 92 16.36 1.66 -2.23
C GLU A 92 14.92 2.13 -2.33
N GLY A 93 13.93 1.20 -2.25
CA GLY A 93 12.51 1.49 -2.36
C GLY A 93 12.00 1.60 -3.79
N VAL A 94 12.81 1.21 -4.78
CA VAL A 94 12.42 1.25 -6.19
C VAL A 94 11.59 0.02 -6.52
N LEU A 95 10.43 0.24 -7.12
CA LEU A 95 9.54 -0.83 -7.58
C LEU A 95 10.12 -1.46 -8.85
N ILE A 96 10.16 -2.78 -8.90
CA ILE A 96 10.57 -3.56 -10.06
C ILE A 96 9.34 -4.19 -10.70
N LEU A 97 9.04 -3.77 -11.91
CA LEU A 97 7.93 -4.26 -12.72
C LEU A 97 8.49 -5.09 -13.87
N GLU A 98 8.00 -6.31 -14.04
CA GLU A 98 8.27 -7.13 -15.22
C GLU A 98 7.07 -7.05 -16.16
N ASP A 99 7.30 -6.62 -17.39
CA ASP A 99 6.25 -6.52 -18.40
C ASP A 99 5.96 -7.87 -19.08
N VAL A 100 4.99 -7.87 -19.99
CA VAL A 100 4.55 -9.08 -20.71
C VAL A 100 5.63 -9.68 -21.62
N THR A 101 6.69 -8.93 -21.92
CA THR A 101 7.83 -9.40 -22.71
C THR A 101 8.94 -10.01 -21.84
N GLY A 102 8.79 -9.94 -20.50
CA GLY A 102 9.80 -10.36 -19.54
C GLY A 102 10.88 -9.29 -19.28
N MET A 103 10.68 -8.07 -19.78
CA MET A 103 11.60 -6.97 -19.52
C MET A 103 11.32 -6.35 -18.16
N SER A 104 12.37 -6.13 -17.36
CA SER A 104 12.28 -5.49 -16.06
C SER A 104 12.44 -3.99 -16.17
N HIS A 105 11.51 -3.27 -15.53
CA HIS A 105 11.49 -1.81 -15.46
C HIS A 105 11.66 -1.36 -14.01
N ARG A 106 12.54 -0.39 -13.77
CA ARG A 106 12.74 0.26 -12.46
C ARG A 106 11.87 1.50 -12.37
N ILE A 107 10.91 1.50 -11.46
CA ILE A 107 9.91 2.56 -11.29
C ILE A 107 10.22 3.34 -10.02
N THR A 108 10.68 4.56 -10.18
CA THR A 108 11.03 5.48 -9.06
C THR A 108 9.92 6.47 -8.75
N THR A 109 8.99 6.69 -9.68
CA THR A 109 7.88 7.63 -9.55
C THR A 109 6.71 7.17 -10.42
N GLY A 110 5.50 7.61 -10.11
CA GLY A 110 4.27 7.30 -10.83
C GLY A 110 3.14 6.89 -9.90
N ASP A 111 1.93 6.87 -10.44
CA ASP A 111 0.76 6.33 -9.75
C ASP A 111 0.64 4.84 -10.05
N VAL A 112 0.59 4.03 -9.01
CA VAL A 112 0.55 2.57 -9.11
C VAL A 112 -0.83 2.07 -8.72
N HIS A 113 -1.43 1.23 -9.56
CA HIS A 113 -2.70 0.58 -9.31
C HIS A 113 -2.57 -0.94 -9.43
N ILE A 114 -3.05 -1.68 -8.42
CA ILE A 114 -3.19 -3.13 -8.51
C ILE A 114 -4.35 -3.41 -9.47
N MET A 115 -4.08 -4.21 -10.49
CA MET A 115 -5.09 -4.64 -11.45
C MET A 115 -5.89 -5.79 -10.83
N LYS A 116 -7.22 -5.61 -10.68
CA LYS A 116 -8.09 -6.72 -10.28
C LYS A 116 -8.08 -7.77 -11.39
N THR A 117 -7.79 -9.00 -11.01
CA THR A 117 -8.04 -10.13 -11.91
C THR A 117 -9.54 -10.40 -11.96
N PRO A 118 -10.08 -10.93 -13.09
CA PRO A 118 -11.51 -11.27 -13.19
C PRO A 118 -12.00 -12.29 -12.14
N TYR A 119 -11.08 -12.90 -11.39
CA TYR A 119 -11.39 -13.87 -10.35
C TYR A 119 -11.85 -13.21 -9.03
N ASP A 120 -11.54 -11.92 -8.81
CA ASP A 120 -11.89 -11.23 -7.56
C ASP A 120 -13.34 -10.74 -7.52
N GLU A 121 -14.02 -10.68 -8.67
CA GLU A 121 -15.43 -10.24 -8.73
C GLU A 121 -16.42 -11.33 -8.27
N ASN A 122 -16.02 -12.60 -8.22
CA ASN A 122 -16.90 -13.73 -7.87
C ASN A 122 -16.82 -14.19 -6.41
N SER A 123 -15.91 -13.61 -5.62
CA SER A 123 -15.70 -13.98 -4.21
C SER A 123 -16.65 -13.28 -3.24
N SER A 124 -17.43 -12.29 -3.68
CA SER A 124 -18.38 -11.55 -2.84
C SER A 124 -19.85 -11.97 -3.01
N ALA A 125 -20.12 -13.06 -3.73
CA ALA A 125 -21.47 -13.52 -4.03
C ALA A 125 -21.78 -14.91 -3.46
N THR A 126 -21.32 -15.20 -2.24
CA THR A 126 -21.83 -16.39 -1.52
C THR A 126 -21.77 -16.15 -0.03
N ASP A 127 -22.74 -15.43 0.48
CA ASP A 127 -23.29 -15.68 1.80
C ASP A 127 -24.81 -15.37 1.75
N VAL A 128 -25.53 -16.44 1.57
CA VAL A 128 -26.94 -16.53 1.90
C VAL A 128 -27.04 -17.15 3.28
#